data_87421eaede1d7dff65d8a29cfd26bd30
#
_entry.id   87421eaede1d7dff65d8a29cfd26bd30
#
_cell.length_a   1.000
_cell.length_b   1.000
_cell.length_c   1.000
_cell.angle_alpha   90.00
_cell.angle_beta   90.00
_cell.angle_gamma   90.00
#
_symmetry.space_group_name_H-M   'P 1'
#
loop_
_entity.id
_entity.type
_entity.pdbx_description
1 polymer ?
#
loop_
_entity_poly.entity_id
_entity_poly.type
_entity_poly.pdbx_seq_one_letter_code
_entity_poly.pdbx_strand_id
1 'polypeptide(L)'
;ASGAPRWLPPPPFNWDYGTFAGAPSATAVDATTTLAFRAEPDGHHWLINGKGYPKSDPIVVREGTRHRLILDNQSADDHPVHLHRHTFEVVRVGDRRMGGLMKDVLVVPAWKQAEIDIPAVHPGLSLFHCHQQFHMDMGFMTMLRYA
;
A
#
# COMPACT_ATOMS: atom_id res chain seq x y z
N ALA A 1 28.75 -3.25 46.06
CA ALA A 1 27.42 -2.72 45.64
C ALA A 1 27.31 -2.91 44.14
N SER A 2 26.64 -3.95 43.68
CA SER A 2 26.32 -4.18 42.29
C SER A 2 25.18 -3.21 41.90
N GLY A 3 25.51 -2.14 41.20
CA GLY A 3 24.49 -1.27 40.64
C GLY A 3 23.62 -2.05 39.66
N ALA A 4 22.29 -1.96 39.80
CA ALA A 4 21.38 -2.54 38.83
C ALA A 4 21.71 -2.00 37.43
N PRO A 5 21.62 -2.81 36.37
CA PRO A 5 21.88 -2.35 35.02
C PRO A 5 20.92 -1.19 34.70
N ARG A 6 21.48 -0.02 34.39
CA ARG A 6 20.68 1.16 34.00
C ARG A 6 20.23 1.00 32.57
N TRP A 7 18.93 0.80 32.38
CA TRP A 7 18.37 0.86 31.05
C TRP A 7 18.53 2.28 30.48
N LEU A 8 19.19 2.40 29.34
CA LEU A 8 19.27 3.63 28.57
C LEU A 8 18.36 3.48 27.37
N PRO A 9 17.47 4.43 27.09
CA PRO A 9 16.68 4.37 25.88
C PRO A 9 17.60 4.36 24.66
N PRO A 10 17.29 3.57 23.63
CA PRO A 10 18.04 3.63 22.38
C PRO A 10 18.01 5.06 21.81
N PRO A 11 18.99 5.46 21.01
CA PRO A 11 18.96 6.75 20.34
C PRO A 11 17.69 6.87 19.49
N PRO A 12 17.17 8.08 19.26
CA PRO A 12 16.01 8.29 18.40
C PRO A 12 16.25 7.64 17.05
N PHE A 13 15.39 6.72 16.66
CA PHE A 13 15.43 6.03 15.38
C PHE A 13 14.29 6.57 14.51
N ASN A 14 14.63 7.30 13.46
CA ASN A 14 13.66 7.69 12.45
C ASN A 14 13.40 6.50 11.52
N TRP A 15 12.30 5.81 11.77
CA TRP A 15 11.91 4.68 10.96
C TRP A 15 11.39 5.16 9.59
N ASP A 16 11.95 4.64 8.52
CA ASP A 16 11.42 4.79 7.18
C ASP A 16 11.66 3.50 6.36
N TYR A 17 10.84 3.28 5.36
CA TYR A 17 10.93 2.11 4.49
C TYR A 17 12.27 2.00 3.76
N GLY A 18 12.88 3.12 3.42
CA GLY A 18 14.16 3.15 2.71
C GLY A 18 15.34 2.59 3.51
N THR A 19 15.20 2.49 4.84
CA THR A 19 16.21 1.83 5.68
C THR A 19 16.36 0.34 5.35
N PHE A 20 15.29 -0.28 4.85
CA PHE A 20 15.23 -1.71 4.51
C PHE A 20 15.24 -1.94 2.99
N ALA A 21 15.37 -0.88 2.20
CA ALA A 21 15.38 -0.99 0.76
C ALA A 21 16.69 -1.57 0.24
N GLY A 22 16.58 -2.34 -0.83
CA GLY A 22 17.68 -2.88 -1.61
C GLY A 22 17.72 -2.30 -3.02
N ALA A 23 18.32 -3.03 -3.94
CA ALA A 23 18.29 -2.68 -5.35
C ALA A 23 16.89 -2.89 -5.93
N PRO A 24 16.39 -1.96 -6.77
CA PRO A 24 15.13 -2.16 -7.48
C PRO A 24 15.15 -3.40 -8.36
N SER A 25 13.98 -4.04 -8.52
CA SER A 25 13.85 -5.10 -9.50
C SER A 25 14.13 -4.57 -10.91
N ALA A 26 14.89 -5.34 -11.67
CA ALA A 26 15.18 -5.05 -13.09
C ALA A 26 14.00 -5.43 -14.02
N THR A 27 12.96 -6.08 -13.50
CA THR A 27 11.82 -6.54 -14.31
C THR A 27 10.98 -5.35 -14.77
N ALA A 28 10.71 -5.29 -16.06
CA ALA A 28 9.87 -4.27 -16.65
C ALA A 28 8.44 -4.34 -16.10
N VAL A 29 7.75 -3.19 -16.04
CA VAL A 29 6.36 -3.07 -15.67
C VAL A 29 5.50 -3.23 -16.94
N ASP A 30 4.56 -4.15 -16.93
CA ASP A 30 3.70 -4.46 -18.09
C ASP A 30 2.47 -3.56 -18.15
N ALA A 31 1.95 -3.16 -16.99
CA ALA A 31 0.76 -2.30 -16.90
C ALA A 31 0.79 -1.46 -15.61
N THR A 32 0.04 -0.35 -15.63
CA THR A 32 -0.08 0.56 -14.49
C THR A 32 -1.53 0.93 -14.25
N THR A 33 -1.95 0.93 -12.98
CA THR A 33 -3.27 1.40 -12.54
C THR A 33 -3.10 2.41 -11.42
N THR A 34 -3.84 3.52 -11.47
CA THR A 34 -3.89 4.50 -10.37
C THR A 34 -5.12 4.25 -9.51
N LEU A 35 -4.92 4.24 -8.20
CA LEU A 35 -5.97 4.17 -7.19
C LEU A 35 -5.93 5.45 -6.36
N ALA A 36 -6.87 6.35 -6.60
CA ALA A 36 -7.03 7.58 -5.83
C ALA A 36 -7.94 7.33 -4.62
N PHE A 37 -7.46 7.66 -3.43
CA PHE A 37 -8.16 7.48 -2.16
C PHE A 37 -8.67 8.80 -1.63
N ARG A 38 -9.94 8.89 -1.28
CA ARG A 38 -10.52 10.06 -0.64
C ARG A 38 -11.72 9.69 0.23
N ALA A 39 -11.98 10.49 1.26
CA ALA A 39 -13.25 10.46 1.95
C ALA A 39 -14.33 11.20 1.15
N GLU A 40 -15.60 10.83 1.35
CA GLU A 40 -16.73 11.67 0.96
C GLU A 40 -16.81 12.92 1.86
N PRO A 41 -17.58 13.95 1.46
CA PRO A 41 -17.72 15.18 2.26
C PRO A 41 -18.28 14.97 3.68
N ASP A 42 -18.94 13.84 3.93
CA ASP A 42 -19.42 13.44 5.26
C ASP A 42 -18.30 12.97 6.19
N GLY A 43 -17.09 12.74 5.64
CA GLY A 43 -15.91 12.29 6.39
C GLY A 43 -15.98 10.82 6.86
N HIS A 44 -17.03 10.10 6.50
CA HIS A 44 -17.24 8.72 6.97
C HIS A 44 -17.06 7.68 5.88
N HIS A 45 -17.53 7.96 4.65
CA HIS A 45 -17.43 7.03 3.55
C HIS A 45 -16.13 7.22 2.78
N TRP A 46 -15.51 6.11 2.42
CA TRP A 46 -14.22 6.07 1.73
C TRP A 46 -14.36 5.55 0.30
N LEU A 47 -13.68 6.23 -0.61
CA LEU A 47 -13.77 5.95 -2.02
C LEU A 47 -12.41 5.60 -2.61
N ILE A 48 -12.40 4.62 -3.51
CA ILE A 48 -11.30 4.32 -4.43
C ILE A 48 -11.79 4.71 -5.83
N ASN A 49 -11.10 5.66 -6.47
CA ASN A 49 -11.49 6.19 -7.78
C ASN A 49 -12.96 6.67 -7.82
N GLY A 50 -13.42 7.30 -6.73
CA GLY A 50 -14.77 7.85 -6.62
C GLY A 50 -15.87 6.84 -6.30
N LYS A 51 -15.55 5.58 -5.99
CA LYS A 51 -16.52 4.53 -5.66
C LYS A 51 -16.11 3.80 -4.38
N GLY A 52 -17.05 3.64 -3.44
CA GLY A 52 -16.87 2.80 -2.25
C GLY A 52 -17.34 1.36 -2.52
N TYR A 53 -16.73 0.40 -1.82
CA TYR A 53 -17.20 -1.00 -1.85
C TYR A 53 -18.67 -1.10 -1.41
N PRO A 54 -19.51 -1.94 -2.03
CA PRO A 54 -19.19 -2.95 -3.06
C PRO A 54 -19.22 -2.45 -4.52
N LYS A 55 -19.30 -1.13 -4.74
CA LYS A 55 -19.39 -0.55 -6.09
C LYS A 55 -18.03 -0.16 -6.68
N SER A 56 -16.93 -0.34 -5.93
CA SER A 56 -15.56 -0.07 -6.39
C SER A 56 -15.20 -0.94 -7.59
N ASP A 57 -14.52 -0.35 -8.58
CA ASP A 57 -14.04 -1.09 -9.75
C ASP A 57 -12.89 -2.02 -9.34
N PRO A 58 -12.86 -3.27 -9.80
CA PRO A 58 -11.78 -4.18 -9.47
C PRO A 58 -10.46 -3.76 -10.14
N ILE A 59 -9.35 -4.03 -9.45
CA ILE A 59 -8.02 -4.01 -10.04
C ILE A 59 -7.90 -5.26 -10.93
N VAL A 60 -7.65 -5.07 -12.22
CA VAL A 60 -7.52 -6.19 -13.16
C VAL A 60 -6.06 -6.38 -13.52
N VAL A 61 -5.53 -7.56 -13.25
CA VAL A 61 -4.15 -7.95 -13.59
C VAL A 61 -4.14 -9.17 -14.51
N ARG A 62 -3.07 -9.33 -15.29
CA ARG A 62 -2.87 -10.52 -16.12
C ARG A 62 -1.81 -11.42 -15.49
N GLU A 63 -2.08 -12.72 -15.43
CA GLU A 63 -1.14 -13.69 -14.89
C GLU A 63 0.22 -13.63 -15.60
N GLY A 64 1.29 -13.76 -14.81
CA GLY A 64 2.68 -13.71 -15.28
C GLY A 64 3.21 -12.31 -15.56
N THR A 65 2.41 -11.25 -15.35
CA THR A 65 2.85 -9.86 -15.57
C THR A 65 3.30 -9.20 -14.27
N ARG A 66 4.04 -8.10 -14.42
CA ARG A 66 4.37 -7.16 -13.34
C ARG A 66 3.47 -5.93 -13.46
N HIS A 67 2.57 -5.75 -12.53
CA HIS A 67 1.58 -4.68 -12.54
C HIS A 67 1.90 -3.62 -11.50
N ARG A 68 2.03 -2.36 -11.92
CA ARG A 68 2.25 -1.23 -11.01
C ARG A 68 0.93 -0.64 -10.53
N LEU A 69 0.80 -0.45 -9.22
CA LEU A 69 -0.22 0.42 -8.65
C LEU A 69 0.41 1.73 -8.20
N ILE A 70 -0.19 2.84 -8.64
CA ILE A 70 0.05 4.17 -8.10
C ILE A 70 -1.05 4.43 -7.08
N LEU A 71 -0.68 4.50 -5.82
CA LEU A 71 -1.58 4.72 -4.68
C LEU A 71 -1.56 6.22 -4.37
N ASP A 72 -2.63 6.93 -4.72
CA ASP A 72 -2.72 8.40 -4.62
C ASP A 72 -3.64 8.78 -3.45
N ASN A 73 -3.03 9.09 -2.32
CA ASN A 73 -3.77 9.47 -1.12
C ASN A 73 -4.16 10.96 -1.18
N GLN A 74 -5.44 11.21 -1.44
CA GLN A 74 -6.05 12.55 -1.52
C GLN A 74 -6.82 12.88 -0.22
N SER A 75 -6.30 12.46 0.93
CA SER A 75 -6.91 12.68 2.24
C SER A 75 -5.89 13.12 3.28
N ALA A 76 -6.39 13.58 4.44
CA ALA A 76 -5.57 13.99 5.57
C ALA A 76 -5.09 12.82 6.45
N ASP A 77 -5.55 11.60 6.18
CA ASP A 77 -5.22 10.42 6.97
C ASP A 77 -4.14 9.57 6.29
N ASP A 78 -3.30 8.95 7.10
CA ASP A 78 -2.39 7.90 6.64
C ASP A 78 -3.17 6.60 6.44
N HIS A 79 -2.95 5.91 5.31
CA HIS A 79 -3.66 4.67 5.02
C HIS A 79 -2.70 3.48 4.95
N PRO A 80 -2.68 2.58 5.95
CA PRO A 80 -2.07 1.27 5.80
C PRO A 80 -2.94 0.43 4.85
N VAL A 81 -2.49 0.26 3.62
CA VAL A 81 -3.18 -0.56 2.62
C VAL A 81 -2.59 -1.96 2.58
N HIS A 82 -3.46 -2.96 2.49
CA HIS A 82 -3.12 -4.37 2.45
C HIS A 82 -3.67 -5.04 1.20
N LEU A 83 -2.85 -5.90 0.60
CA LEU A 83 -3.25 -6.76 -0.49
C LEU A 83 -3.15 -8.22 -0.05
N HIS A 84 -4.29 -8.91 0.02
CA HIS A 84 -4.33 -10.32 0.35
C HIS A 84 -3.61 -11.19 -0.69
N ARG A 85 -3.04 -12.30 -0.26
CA ARG A 85 -2.42 -13.36 -1.08
C ARG A 85 -1.22 -12.94 -1.92
N HIS A 86 -0.89 -11.67 -1.99
CA HIS A 86 0.22 -11.15 -2.77
C HIS A 86 1.18 -10.37 -1.89
N THR A 87 2.46 -10.49 -2.19
CA THR A 87 3.46 -9.51 -1.80
C THR A 87 3.74 -8.60 -2.98
N PHE A 88 4.10 -7.37 -2.69
CA PHE A 88 4.46 -6.37 -3.69
C PHE A 88 5.81 -5.74 -3.36
N GLU A 89 6.55 -5.31 -4.38
CA GLU A 89 7.74 -4.50 -4.19
C GLU A 89 7.35 -3.04 -3.98
N VAL A 90 7.89 -2.41 -2.94
CA VAL A 90 7.74 -0.98 -2.71
C VAL A 90 8.72 -0.24 -3.60
N VAL A 91 8.21 0.61 -4.50
CA VAL A 91 9.02 1.35 -5.49
C VAL A 91 9.21 2.81 -5.08
N ARG A 92 8.20 3.42 -4.49
CA ARG A 92 8.23 4.81 -4.04
C ARG A 92 7.25 5.05 -2.89
N VAL A 93 7.64 5.88 -1.93
CA VAL A 93 6.72 6.45 -0.93
C VAL A 93 7.02 7.94 -0.82
N GLY A 94 6.02 8.79 -1.10
CA GLY A 94 6.21 10.22 -1.24
C GLY A 94 7.27 10.55 -2.30
N ASP A 95 8.28 11.30 -1.92
CA ASP A 95 9.36 11.72 -2.80
C ASP A 95 10.53 10.72 -2.85
N ARG A 96 10.50 9.69 -2.00
CA ARG A 96 11.59 8.73 -1.86
C ARG A 96 11.38 7.48 -2.71
N ARG A 97 12.26 7.28 -3.68
CA ARG A 97 12.37 6.04 -4.45
C ARG A 97 13.15 4.99 -3.68
N MET A 98 12.74 3.74 -3.84
CA MET A 98 13.37 2.58 -3.24
C MET A 98 13.12 1.34 -4.10
N GLY A 99 13.64 0.19 -3.69
CA GLY A 99 13.38 -1.07 -4.36
C GLY A 99 13.86 -2.25 -3.53
N GLY A 100 13.53 -3.46 -3.97
CA GLY A 100 13.91 -4.70 -3.30
C GLY A 100 13.21 -4.94 -1.95
N LEU A 101 12.35 -4.04 -1.50
CA LEU A 101 11.56 -4.19 -0.28
C LEU A 101 10.22 -4.82 -0.60
N MET A 102 10.04 -6.08 -0.21
CA MET A 102 8.79 -6.81 -0.40
C MET A 102 7.89 -6.65 0.82
N LYS A 103 6.63 -6.26 0.59
CA LYS A 103 5.61 -6.04 1.61
C LYS A 103 4.26 -6.59 1.15
N ASP A 104 3.36 -6.77 2.08
CA ASP A 104 1.93 -7.05 1.86
C ASP A 104 1.05 -5.93 2.46
N VAL A 105 1.63 -5.10 3.34
CA VAL A 105 1.03 -3.88 3.89
C VAL A 105 1.97 -2.71 3.70
N LEU A 106 1.46 -1.56 3.25
CA LEU A 106 2.20 -0.32 3.11
C LEU A 106 1.38 0.86 3.63
N VAL A 107 1.99 1.72 4.44
CA VAL A 107 1.38 3.01 4.81
C VAL A 107 1.57 3.99 3.66
N VAL A 108 0.47 4.51 3.13
CA VAL A 108 0.45 5.62 2.17
C VAL A 108 0.20 6.90 2.96
N PRO A 109 1.20 7.80 3.09
CA PRO A 109 1.07 8.99 3.94
C PRO A 109 0.03 9.97 3.40
N ALA A 110 -0.55 10.76 4.31
CA ALA A 110 -1.51 11.82 4.00
C ALA A 110 -0.99 12.74 2.87
N TRP A 111 -1.82 12.99 1.86
CA TRP A 111 -1.51 13.87 0.72
C TRP A 111 -0.28 13.46 -0.10
N LYS A 112 0.11 12.18 -0.04
CA LYS A 112 1.25 11.63 -0.78
C LYS A 112 0.83 10.48 -1.69
N GLN A 113 1.72 10.17 -2.61
CA GLN A 113 1.61 8.97 -3.43
C GLN A 113 2.60 7.90 -2.97
N ALA A 114 2.24 6.65 -3.22
CA ALA A 114 3.16 5.53 -3.19
C ALA A 114 3.05 4.73 -4.49
N GLU A 115 4.12 4.05 -4.88
CA GLU A 115 4.15 3.12 -6.01
C GLU A 115 4.55 1.74 -5.51
N ILE A 116 3.78 0.75 -5.89
CA ILE A 116 4.05 -0.65 -5.61
C ILE A 116 3.96 -1.48 -6.88
N ASP A 117 4.81 -2.49 -7.01
CA ASP A 117 4.79 -3.42 -8.14
C ASP A 117 4.37 -4.81 -7.65
N ILE A 118 3.34 -5.34 -8.26
CA ILE A 118 2.75 -6.65 -7.95
C ILE A 118 3.21 -7.65 -9.01
N PRO A 119 3.96 -8.70 -8.64
CA PRO A 119 4.11 -9.86 -9.51
C PRO A 119 2.79 -10.65 -9.50
N ALA A 120 2.10 -10.70 -10.64
CA ALA A 120 0.79 -11.34 -10.77
C ALA A 120 0.95 -12.86 -10.97
N VAL A 121 1.30 -13.58 -9.91
CA VAL A 121 1.64 -15.02 -9.94
C VAL A 121 0.70 -15.91 -9.11
N HIS A 122 -0.36 -15.32 -8.54
CA HIS A 122 -1.32 -16.04 -7.68
C HIS A 122 -2.76 -15.83 -8.16
N PRO A 123 -3.18 -16.49 -9.26
CA PRO A 123 -4.50 -16.26 -9.83
C PRO A 123 -5.65 -16.52 -8.85
N GLY A 124 -6.75 -15.81 -9.06
CA GLY A 124 -7.95 -15.81 -8.24
C GLY A 124 -8.32 -14.42 -7.74
N LEU A 125 -9.32 -14.35 -6.86
CA LEU A 125 -9.76 -13.12 -6.24
C LEU A 125 -8.92 -12.81 -4.99
N SER A 126 -8.50 -11.55 -4.86
CA SER A 126 -7.80 -11.04 -3.67
C SER A 126 -8.40 -9.72 -3.24
N LEU A 127 -8.44 -9.50 -1.94
CA LEU A 127 -8.93 -8.26 -1.37
C LEU A 127 -7.81 -7.23 -1.31
N PHE A 128 -8.09 -6.00 -1.71
CA PHE A 128 -7.25 -4.82 -1.47
C PHE A 128 -8.05 -3.84 -0.62
N HIS A 129 -7.52 -3.44 0.54
CA HIS A 129 -8.25 -2.59 1.48
C HIS A 129 -7.33 -1.78 2.39
N CYS A 130 -7.88 -0.73 3.00
CA CYS A 130 -7.23 -0.08 4.13
C CYS A 130 -7.31 -0.97 5.37
N HIS A 131 -6.21 -1.06 6.14
CA HIS A 131 -6.15 -1.89 7.36
C HIS A 131 -6.66 -1.16 8.62
N GLN A 132 -7.10 0.08 8.50
CA GLN A 132 -7.91 0.74 9.51
C GLN A 132 -9.34 0.21 9.38
N GLN A 133 -9.82 -0.48 10.42
CA GLN A 133 -11.11 -1.18 10.40
C GLN A 133 -12.26 -0.26 9.99
N PHE A 134 -12.34 0.94 10.57
CA PHE A 134 -13.38 1.89 10.24
C PHE A 134 -13.38 2.29 8.76
N HIS A 135 -12.20 2.56 8.17
CA HIS A 135 -12.11 2.90 6.75
C HIS A 135 -12.55 1.75 5.85
N MET A 136 -12.15 0.54 6.19
CA MET A 136 -12.56 -0.67 5.46
C MET A 136 -14.07 -0.87 5.50
N ASP A 137 -14.68 -0.79 6.68
CA ASP A 137 -16.12 -0.96 6.88
C ASP A 137 -16.94 0.12 6.16
N MET A 138 -16.34 1.31 6.00
CA MET A 138 -16.95 2.46 5.32
C MET A 138 -16.56 2.57 3.85
N GLY A 139 -16.12 1.48 3.22
CA GLY A 139 -16.00 1.36 1.77
C GLY A 139 -14.60 1.42 1.18
N PHE A 140 -13.53 1.58 2.00
CA PHE A 140 -12.16 1.61 1.51
C PHE A 140 -11.65 0.21 1.17
N MET A 141 -12.25 -0.37 0.14
CA MET A 141 -11.97 -1.73 -0.28
C MET A 141 -12.27 -1.93 -1.76
N THR A 142 -11.49 -2.76 -2.43
CA THR A 142 -11.77 -3.28 -3.77
C THR A 142 -11.19 -4.67 -3.94
N MET A 143 -11.55 -5.33 -5.03
CA MET A 143 -11.04 -6.65 -5.39
C MET A 143 -9.92 -6.52 -6.41
N LEU A 144 -8.87 -7.33 -6.27
CA LEU A 144 -7.95 -7.64 -7.35
C LEU A 144 -8.40 -8.95 -7.99
N ARG A 145 -8.54 -8.96 -9.31
CA ARG A 145 -8.88 -10.17 -10.09
C ARG A 145 -7.96 -10.32 -11.29
N TYR A 146 -7.85 -11.54 -11.74
CA TYR A 146 -7.12 -11.87 -12.96
C TYR A 146 -8.07 -11.83 -14.17
N ALA A 147 -7.54 -11.28 -15.29
CA ALA A 147 -8.23 -11.28 -16.59
C ALA A 147 -8.17 -12.66 -17.24
#